data_ef422e5bcf1ac7a7faad143ebeeee9ea
#
_entry.id   ef422e5bcf1ac7a7faad143ebeeee9ea
#
_cell.length_a   1.000
_cell.length_b   1.000
_cell.length_c   1.000
_cell.angle_alpha   90.00
_cell.angle_beta   90.00
_cell.angle_gamma   90.00
#
_symmetry.space_group_name_H-M   'P 1'
#
loop_
_entity.id
_entity.type
_entity.pdbx_description
1 polymer ?
#
loop_
_entity_poly.entity_id
_entity_poly.type
_entity_poly.pdbx_seq_one_letter_code
_entity_poly.pdbx_strand_id
1 'polypeptide(L)'
;MERESIEYDVVVVGGGPSGLASACRLKQLNPNLSVCLLEKGSEIGSHIISGAVFEPETLFDLFPEEAKSCPTLKTSVVKDDLYWLTNNNKSIKVPSWMMPKSLHNKGNYIISLGELCQWIAERAMDLGVDIFPGFPAQDYITDKSGRVTGIATGDMGIDKEGNQKGTYTPGMDILAKQTIFAEGARGHLGKKLIKEFNLDEGKTPQHFAIGFKEIWEVDNNKHSPGDVVHTMGWPLTGETSGGGFLYHFDDNRIAVGLIVDLNYSNTCLLYTSPSPRDGLLSRMP
;
A
#
# COMPACT_ATOMS: atom_id res chain seq x y z
N MET A 1 32.13 13.23 8.72
CA MET A 1 31.24 14.38 9.01
C MET A 1 30.26 13.93 10.08
N GLU A 2 30.00 14.77 11.06
CA GLU A 2 28.93 14.51 12.03
C GLU A 2 27.59 14.53 11.31
N ARG A 3 26.67 13.61 11.68
CA ARG A 3 25.33 13.59 11.15
C ARG A 3 24.54 14.77 11.72
N GLU A 4 23.84 15.49 10.88
CA GLU A 4 22.95 16.53 11.35
C GLU A 4 21.75 15.90 12.07
N SER A 5 21.22 16.59 13.08
CA SER A 5 20.04 16.13 13.80
C SER A 5 18.97 17.22 13.82
N ILE A 6 17.71 16.80 13.71
CA ILE A 6 16.53 17.64 13.82
C ILE A 6 15.55 17.00 14.79
N GLU A 7 14.80 17.80 15.52
CA GLU A 7 13.86 17.32 16.54
C GLU A 7 12.40 17.59 16.13
N TYR A 8 11.55 16.59 16.35
CA TYR A 8 10.10 16.66 16.20
C TYR A 8 9.38 16.09 17.43
N ASP A 9 8.11 16.44 17.60
CA ASP A 9 7.28 15.74 18.58
C ASP A 9 6.97 14.32 18.10
N VAL A 10 6.64 14.17 16.82
CA VAL A 10 6.32 12.87 16.23
C VAL A 10 6.98 12.69 14.87
N VAL A 11 7.59 11.53 14.69
CA VAL A 11 8.07 11.05 13.38
C VAL A 11 7.18 9.92 12.89
N VAL A 12 6.73 9.98 11.65
CA VAL A 12 5.96 8.95 10.96
C VAL A 12 6.81 8.34 9.86
N VAL A 13 7.03 7.04 9.88
CA VAL A 13 7.80 6.31 8.88
C VAL A 13 6.84 5.59 7.94
N GLY A 14 6.77 6.06 6.70
CA GLY A 14 5.93 5.52 5.63
C GLY A 14 4.78 6.45 5.23
N GLY A 15 4.81 6.89 3.96
CA GLY A 15 3.81 7.76 3.32
C GLY A 15 2.62 7.02 2.70
N GLY A 16 2.29 5.84 3.24
CA GLY A 16 1.07 5.11 2.87
C GLY A 16 -0.18 5.64 3.60
N PRO A 17 -1.36 5.03 3.34
CA PRO A 17 -2.62 5.50 3.92
C PRO A 17 -2.60 5.61 5.45
N SER A 18 -2.01 4.63 6.12
CA SER A 18 -1.95 4.60 7.59
C SER A 18 -1.06 5.70 8.18
N GLY A 19 0.10 5.95 7.57
CA GLY A 19 1.02 7.01 8.02
C GLY A 19 0.44 8.40 7.79
N LEU A 20 -0.10 8.64 6.60
CA LEU A 20 -0.73 9.91 6.25
C LEU A 20 -1.94 10.22 7.13
N ALA A 21 -2.84 9.22 7.31
CA ALA A 21 -4.00 9.38 8.17
C ALA A 21 -3.60 9.66 9.63
N SER A 22 -2.57 8.97 10.13
CA SER A 22 -2.04 9.21 11.49
C SER A 22 -1.49 10.62 11.64
N ALA A 23 -0.70 11.09 10.68
CA ALA A 23 -0.12 12.44 10.70
C ALA A 23 -1.21 13.52 10.65
N CYS A 24 -2.20 13.37 9.75
CA CYS A 24 -3.35 14.28 9.69
C CYS A 24 -4.11 14.31 11.03
N ARG A 25 -4.43 13.13 11.57
CA ARG A 25 -5.21 13.05 12.82
C ARG A 25 -4.47 13.65 14.01
N LEU A 26 -3.17 13.48 14.11
CA LEU A 26 -2.35 14.12 15.14
C LEU A 26 -2.45 15.64 15.07
N LYS A 27 -2.30 16.22 13.87
CA LYS A 27 -2.38 17.66 13.67
C LYS A 27 -3.79 18.22 13.88
N GLN A 28 -4.85 17.46 13.53
CA GLN A 28 -6.23 17.84 13.83
C GLN A 28 -6.51 17.87 15.35
N LEU A 29 -5.95 16.92 16.11
CA LEU A 29 -6.12 16.85 17.55
C LEU A 29 -5.28 17.90 18.31
N ASN A 30 -4.09 18.18 17.82
CA ASN A 30 -3.20 19.19 18.38
C ASN A 30 -2.36 19.87 17.29
N PRO A 31 -2.80 21.03 16.78
CA PRO A 31 -2.09 21.77 15.72
C PRO A 31 -0.67 22.21 16.10
N ASN A 32 -0.34 22.29 17.40
CA ASN A 32 0.98 22.72 17.86
C ASN A 32 2.04 21.61 17.83
N LEU A 33 1.66 20.36 17.58
CA LEU A 33 2.65 19.29 17.44
C LEU A 33 3.50 19.51 16.19
N SER A 34 4.82 19.39 16.32
CA SER A 34 5.71 19.25 15.19
C SER A 34 5.69 17.78 14.72
N VAL A 35 5.22 17.56 13.50
CA VAL A 35 5.06 16.21 12.92
C VAL A 35 5.79 16.16 11.60
N CYS A 36 6.69 15.19 11.43
CA CYS A 36 7.26 14.88 10.14
C CYS A 36 6.91 13.47 9.66
N LEU A 37 6.85 13.29 8.36
CA LEU A 37 6.59 12.02 7.70
C LEU A 37 7.67 11.74 6.66
N LEU A 38 8.26 10.57 6.75
CA LEU A 38 9.28 10.09 5.82
C LEU A 38 8.69 9.07 4.84
N GLU A 39 9.01 9.22 3.58
CA GLU A 39 8.68 8.26 2.53
C GLU A 39 9.95 7.91 1.74
N LYS A 40 10.17 6.60 1.52
CA LYS A 40 11.31 6.11 0.75
C LYS A 40 11.17 6.35 -0.76
N GLY A 41 9.94 6.39 -1.26
CA GLY A 41 9.63 6.70 -2.64
C GLY A 41 9.95 8.16 -2.97
N SER A 42 10.32 8.43 -4.21
CA SER A 42 10.59 9.79 -4.68
C SER A 42 9.39 10.72 -4.56
N GLU A 43 8.20 10.14 -4.50
CA GLU A 43 6.91 10.82 -4.36
C GLU A 43 5.97 9.96 -3.53
N ILE A 44 5.01 10.59 -2.84
CA ILE A 44 3.95 9.87 -2.15
C ILE A 44 3.12 9.08 -3.16
N GLY A 45 2.87 7.81 -2.85
CA GLY A 45 2.07 6.92 -3.71
C GLY A 45 2.84 6.24 -4.84
N SER A 46 4.09 6.63 -5.14
CA SER A 46 4.87 6.08 -6.28
C SER A 46 5.12 4.56 -6.20
N HIS A 47 5.12 3.99 -5.01
CA HIS A 47 5.27 2.55 -4.81
C HIS A 47 3.94 1.81 -4.63
N ILE A 48 2.82 2.49 -4.82
CA ILE A 48 1.47 1.91 -4.68
C ILE A 48 0.89 1.66 -6.06
N ILE A 49 0.87 0.38 -6.49
CA ILE A 49 0.14 -0.02 -7.69
C ILE A 49 -1.35 0.00 -7.37
N SER A 50 -2.09 0.71 -8.18
CA SER A 50 -3.45 1.09 -7.92
C SER A 50 -4.50 0.16 -8.50
N GLY A 51 -5.76 0.49 -8.24
CA GLY A 51 -6.94 -0.33 -8.49
C GLY A 51 -7.35 -1.04 -7.20
N ALA A 52 -8.08 -0.34 -6.36
CA ALA A 52 -8.63 -0.87 -5.12
C ALA A 52 -10.11 -0.54 -5.05
N VAL A 53 -10.91 -1.42 -4.46
CA VAL A 53 -12.23 -1.08 -3.98
C VAL A 53 -12.06 -0.48 -2.58
N PHE A 54 -12.54 0.73 -2.41
CA PHE A 54 -12.33 1.56 -1.23
C PHE A 54 -13.65 1.91 -0.55
N GLU A 55 -13.71 1.64 0.74
CA GLU A 55 -14.81 2.04 1.61
C GLU A 55 -14.54 3.45 2.14
N PRO A 56 -15.36 4.45 1.77
CA PRO A 56 -15.01 5.85 2.00
C PRO A 56 -15.31 6.36 3.40
N GLU A 57 -16.01 5.60 4.25
CA GLU A 57 -16.52 6.04 5.56
C GLU A 57 -15.41 6.62 6.44
N THR A 58 -14.27 5.91 6.54
CA THR A 58 -13.14 6.37 7.35
C THR A 58 -12.46 7.62 6.80
N LEU A 59 -12.53 7.84 5.48
CA LEU A 59 -12.04 9.07 4.89
C LEU A 59 -12.97 10.25 5.21
N PHE A 60 -14.28 10.01 5.17
CA PHE A 60 -15.27 11.02 5.59
C PHE A 60 -15.17 11.36 7.08
N ASP A 61 -14.81 10.39 7.92
CA ASP A 61 -14.54 10.65 9.34
C ASP A 61 -13.28 11.50 9.55
N LEU A 62 -12.25 11.29 8.72
CA LEU A 62 -11.00 12.04 8.80
C LEU A 62 -11.14 13.46 8.21
N PHE A 63 -11.87 13.59 7.10
CA PHE A 63 -12.09 14.84 6.37
C PHE A 63 -13.57 15.01 5.99
N PRO A 64 -14.45 15.41 6.94
CA PRO A 64 -15.91 15.40 6.72
C PRO A 64 -16.41 16.25 5.54
N GLU A 65 -15.75 17.38 5.27
CA GLU A 65 -16.13 18.27 4.18
C GLU A 65 -15.27 18.07 2.93
N GLU A 66 -13.95 18.00 3.10
CA GLU A 66 -12.99 17.94 2.00
C GLU A 66 -13.09 16.62 1.22
N ALA A 67 -13.35 15.51 1.91
CA ALA A 67 -13.46 14.20 1.26
C ALA A 67 -14.63 14.11 0.26
N LYS A 68 -15.66 14.93 0.41
CA LYS A 68 -16.79 15.00 -0.54
C LYS A 68 -16.34 15.47 -1.94
N SER A 69 -15.29 16.24 -2.00
CA SER A 69 -14.68 16.74 -3.23
C SER A 69 -13.39 16.01 -3.61
N CYS A 70 -13.09 14.89 -2.97
CA CYS A 70 -11.89 14.11 -3.26
C CYS A 70 -11.90 13.62 -4.72
N PRO A 71 -10.92 14.00 -5.54
CA PRO A 71 -10.94 13.72 -6.97
C PRO A 71 -10.78 12.23 -7.31
N THR A 72 -10.36 11.41 -6.34
CA THR A 72 -10.24 9.96 -6.53
C THR A 72 -11.54 9.20 -6.30
N LEU A 73 -12.54 9.81 -5.66
CA LEU A 73 -13.85 9.21 -5.42
C LEU A 73 -14.82 9.45 -6.60
N LYS A 74 -14.41 9.11 -7.82
CA LYS A 74 -15.20 9.33 -9.05
C LYS A 74 -16.06 8.14 -9.41
N THR A 75 -15.50 6.92 -9.34
CA THR A 75 -16.12 5.71 -9.87
C THR A 75 -16.72 4.89 -8.73
N SER A 76 -18.02 5.08 -8.49
CA SER A 76 -18.76 4.26 -7.52
C SER A 76 -18.98 2.84 -8.05
N VAL A 77 -19.01 1.86 -7.15
CA VAL A 77 -19.32 0.47 -7.49
C VAL A 77 -20.81 0.37 -7.89
N VAL A 78 -21.04 -0.01 -9.14
CA VAL A 78 -22.38 -0.19 -9.72
C VAL A 78 -22.77 -1.65 -9.72
N LYS A 79 -21.80 -2.52 -10.03
CA LYS A 79 -22.00 -3.96 -10.13
C LYS A 79 -20.89 -4.70 -9.41
N ASP A 80 -21.27 -5.76 -8.69
CA ASP A 80 -20.37 -6.53 -7.85
C ASP A 80 -20.67 -8.02 -8.05
N ASP A 81 -19.79 -8.70 -8.76
CA ASP A 81 -19.96 -10.09 -9.15
C ASP A 81 -18.86 -10.96 -8.58
N LEU A 82 -19.24 -12.13 -8.08
CA LEU A 82 -18.30 -13.18 -7.66
C LEU A 82 -18.50 -14.42 -8.53
N TYR A 83 -17.38 -14.94 -9.08
CA TYR A 83 -17.38 -16.15 -9.88
C TYR A 83 -16.53 -17.24 -9.22
N TRP A 84 -17.09 -18.43 -9.15
CA TRP A 84 -16.35 -19.65 -8.83
C TRP A 84 -15.84 -20.28 -10.12
N LEU A 85 -14.53 -20.29 -10.32
CA LEU A 85 -13.90 -20.95 -11.45
C LEU A 85 -13.78 -22.44 -11.19
N THR A 86 -14.38 -23.27 -12.04
CA THR A 86 -14.32 -24.74 -11.91
C THR A 86 -13.18 -25.33 -12.73
N ASN A 87 -12.81 -24.68 -13.82
CA ASN A 87 -11.65 -25.01 -14.66
C ASN A 87 -11.33 -23.78 -15.57
N ASN A 88 -10.37 -23.93 -16.48
CA ASN A 88 -9.93 -22.87 -17.39
C ASN A 88 -11.00 -22.34 -18.36
N ASN A 89 -12.14 -23.03 -18.50
CA ASN A 89 -13.18 -22.67 -19.49
C ASN A 89 -14.57 -22.47 -18.85
N LYS A 90 -14.73 -22.76 -17.56
CA LYS A 90 -16.05 -22.75 -16.91
C LYS A 90 -16.01 -22.01 -15.58
N SER A 91 -16.99 -21.17 -15.39
CA SER A 91 -17.25 -20.47 -14.13
C SER A 91 -18.73 -20.56 -13.73
N ILE A 92 -18.99 -20.44 -12.47
CA ILE A 92 -20.34 -20.38 -11.89
C ILE A 92 -20.45 -19.04 -11.17
N LYS A 93 -21.42 -18.23 -11.54
CA LYS A 93 -21.70 -16.99 -10.82
C LYS A 93 -22.31 -17.31 -9.47
N VAL A 94 -21.68 -16.81 -8.40
CA VAL A 94 -22.20 -16.95 -7.04
C VAL A 94 -23.35 -15.97 -6.84
N PRO A 95 -24.52 -16.41 -6.41
CA PRO A 95 -25.62 -15.49 -6.12
C PRO A 95 -25.24 -14.52 -5.00
N SER A 96 -25.62 -13.26 -5.12
CA SER A 96 -25.23 -12.20 -4.18
C SER A 96 -25.63 -12.49 -2.71
N TRP A 97 -26.76 -13.19 -2.50
CA TRP A 97 -27.19 -13.58 -1.16
C TRP A 97 -26.32 -14.64 -0.49
N MET A 98 -25.48 -15.35 -1.26
CA MET A 98 -24.48 -16.32 -0.75
C MET A 98 -23.11 -15.68 -0.52
N MET A 99 -22.88 -14.45 -0.99
CA MET A 99 -21.61 -13.76 -0.83
C MET A 99 -21.43 -13.33 0.63
N PRO A 100 -20.21 -13.48 1.19
CA PRO A 100 -19.87 -12.90 2.50
C PRO A 100 -20.10 -11.39 2.50
N LYS A 101 -20.53 -10.83 3.62
CA LYS A 101 -20.74 -9.38 3.75
C LYS A 101 -19.53 -8.54 3.36
N SER A 102 -18.33 -9.03 3.65
CA SER A 102 -17.05 -8.39 3.32
C SER A 102 -16.77 -8.29 1.79
N LEU A 103 -17.53 -9.00 0.97
CA LEU A 103 -17.45 -8.92 -0.50
C LEU A 103 -18.60 -8.12 -1.11
N HIS A 104 -19.42 -7.45 -0.31
CA HIS A 104 -20.46 -6.53 -0.80
C HIS A 104 -19.88 -5.13 -0.91
N ASN A 105 -19.64 -4.68 -2.13
CA ASN A 105 -18.94 -3.41 -2.41
C ASN A 105 -19.88 -2.28 -2.84
N LYS A 106 -21.17 -2.47 -2.78
CA LYS A 106 -22.14 -1.43 -3.13
C LYS A 106 -22.03 -0.24 -2.19
N GLY A 107 -21.81 0.94 -2.72
CA GLY A 107 -21.53 2.16 -1.95
C GLY A 107 -20.04 2.49 -1.80
N ASN A 108 -19.19 1.56 -2.16
CA ASN A 108 -17.74 1.76 -2.22
C ASN A 108 -17.32 2.40 -3.54
N TYR A 109 -16.06 2.76 -3.66
CA TYR A 109 -15.48 3.37 -4.85
C TYR A 109 -14.29 2.54 -5.36
N ILE A 110 -14.14 2.52 -6.69
CA ILE A 110 -12.93 1.99 -7.31
C ILE A 110 -11.96 3.15 -7.49
N ILE A 111 -10.81 3.08 -6.84
CA ILE A 111 -9.87 4.19 -6.76
C ILE A 111 -8.45 3.81 -7.15
N SER A 112 -7.66 4.83 -7.46
CA SER A 112 -6.22 4.79 -7.40
C SER A 112 -5.76 5.09 -5.96
N LEU A 113 -5.27 4.09 -5.24
CA LEU A 113 -4.81 4.28 -3.87
C LEU A 113 -3.57 5.19 -3.81
N GLY A 114 -2.73 5.17 -4.85
CA GLY A 114 -1.59 6.09 -4.96
C GLY A 114 -2.04 7.56 -5.04
N GLU A 115 -3.02 7.86 -5.91
CA GLU A 115 -3.61 9.20 -6.04
C GLU A 115 -4.33 9.63 -4.75
N LEU A 116 -5.02 8.71 -4.07
CA LEU A 116 -5.61 9.01 -2.76
C LEU A 116 -4.54 9.38 -1.73
N CYS A 117 -3.42 8.66 -1.69
CA CYS A 117 -2.31 9.01 -0.81
C CYS A 117 -1.74 10.39 -1.12
N GLN A 118 -1.60 10.75 -2.40
CA GLN A 118 -1.16 12.09 -2.80
C GLN A 118 -2.14 13.16 -2.29
N TRP A 119 -3.43 12.95 -2.48
CA TRP A 119 -4.46 13.86 -2.00
C TRP A 119 -4.43 14.03 -0.47
N ILE A 120 -4.28 12.93 0.30
CA ILE A 120 -4.16 12.98 1.76
C ILE A 120 -2.86 13.71 2.16
N ALA A 121 -1.76 13.51 1.42
CA ALA A 121 -0.50 14.19 1.69
C ALA A 121 -0.60 15.71 1.53
N GLU A 122 -1.32 16.20 0.51
CA GLU A 122 -1.63 17.62 0.37
C GLU A 122 -2.37 18.16 1.61
N ARG A 123 -3.39 17.44 2.08
CA ARG A 123 -4.12 17.81 3.30
C ARG A 123 -3.24 17.77 4.54
N ALA A 124 -2.32 16.81 4.63
CA ALA A 124 -1.36 16.73 5.72
C ALA A 124 -0.42 17.95 5.73
N MET A 125 0.07 18.38 4.56
CA MET A 125 0.88 19.60 4.42
C MET A 125 0.09 20.85 4.79
N ASP A 126 -1.16 20.96 4.36
CA ASP A 126 -2.06 22.07 4.74
C ASP A 126 -2.27 22.15 6.26
N LEU A 127 -2.27 21.02 6.96
CA LEU A 127 -2.32 20.91 8.42
C LEU A 127 -0.97 21.20 9.10
N GLY A 128 0.11 21.38 8.34
CA GLY A 128 1.46 21.66 8.84
C GLY A 128 2.24 20.40 9.22
N VAL A 129 2.08 19.31 8.47
CA VAL A 129 2.98 18.14 8.52
C VAL A 129 4.13 18.37 7.55
N ASP A 130 5.36 18.17 8.01
CA ASP A 130 6.54 18.19 7.14
C ASP A 130 6.69 16.82 6.47
N ILE A 131 6.54 16.74 5.15
CA ILE A 131 6.65 15.49 4.38
C ILE A 131 7.96 15.46 3.62
N PHE A 132 8.74 14.40 3.81
CA PHE A 132 10.04 14.17 3.20
C PHE A 132 10.00 12.93 2.26
N PRO A 133 9.61 13.08 0.99
CA PRO A 133 9.73 12.01 0.01
C PRO A 133 11.19 11.84 -0.42
N GLY A 134 11.58 10.61 -0.77
CA GLY A 134 12.96 10.27 -1.13
C GLY A 134 13.90 10.06 0.07
N PHE A 135 13.39 10.15 1.31
CA PHE A 135 14.19 9.93 2.52
C PHE A 135 13.81 8.62 3.21
N PRO A 136 14.51 7.53 2.92
CA PRO A 136 14.28 6.25 3.59
C PRO A 136 14.76 6.31 5.04
N ALA A 137 13.91 5.93 5.99
CA ALA A 137 14.35 5.62 7.35
C ALA A 137 15.16 4.32 7.30
N GLN A 138 16.45 4.38 7.57
CA GLN A 138 17.37 3.24 7.49
C GLN A 138 17.43 2.46 8.80
N ASP A 139 17.39 3.16 9.92
CA ASP A 139 17.42 2.57 11.24
C ASP A 139 16.61 3.43 12.24
N TYR A 140 16.32 2.86 13.40
CA TYR A 140 15.80 3.62 14.53
C TYR A 140 16.88 3.87 15.57
N ILE A 141 16.75 4.97 16.29
CA ILE A 141 17.67 5.42 17.35
C ILE A 141 17.04 5.05 18.68
N THR A 142 17.85 4.48 19.58
CA THR A 142 17.42 4.15 20.94
C THR A 142 18.25 4.87 21.98
N ASP A 143 17.67 5.18 23.13
CA ASP A 143 18.39 5.64 24.31
C ASP A 143 19.01 4.46 25.08
N LYS A 144 19.72 4.77 26.15
CA LYS A 144 20.39 3.77 27.01
C LYS A 144 19.41 2.79 27.68
N SER A 145 18.14 3.11 27.75
CA SER A 145 17.09 2.24 28.27
C SER A 145 16.47 1.33 27.20
N GLY A 146 16.85 1.47 25.93
CA GLY A 146 16.29 0.75 24.80
C GLY A 146 15.02 1.38 24.25
N ARG A 147 14.61 2.57 24.71
CA ARG A 147 13.46 3.27 24.17
C ARG A 147 13.80 3.91 22.83
N VAL A 148 12.93 3.75 21.83
CA VAL A 148 13.06 4.43 20.53
C VAL A 148 12.91 5.94 20.72
N THR A 149 13.90 6.71 20.30
CA THR A 149 13.97 8.17 20.42
C THR A 149 14.06 8.89 19.09
N GLY A 150 13.97 8.16 17.98
CA GLY A 150 14.00 8.74 16.65
C GLY A 150 14.34 7.72 15.58
N ILE A 151 14.67 8.22 14.42
CA ILE A 151 15.12 7.42 13.28
C ILE A 151 16.37 8.04 12.64
N ALA A 152 17.18 7.20 12.01
CA ALA A 152 18.31 7.60 11.18
C ALA A 152 17.92 7.41 9.70
N THR A 153 18.10 8.44 8.87
CA THR A 153 17.95 8.30 7.42
C THR A 153 19.20 7.69 6.80
N GLY A 154 19.05 7.11 5.61
CA GLY A 154 20.19 6.54 4.88
C GLY A 154 21.12 7.61 4.32
N ASP A 155 22.41 7.28 4.21
CA ASP A 155 23.36 8.07 3.46
C ASP A 155 23.01 8.03 1.96
N MET A 156 23.16 9.15 1.27
CA MET A 156 22.94 9.26 -0.16
C MET A 156 24.27 9.27 -0.94
N GLY A 157 24.21 8.94 -2.23
CA GLY A 157 25.39 8.98 -3.09
C GLY A 157 26.44 7.90 -2.78
N ILE A 158 25.98 6.72 -2.34
CA ILE A 158 26.81 5.51 -2.17
C ILE A 158 26.61 4.60 -3.40
N ASP A 159 27.69 3.98 -3.90
CA ASP A 159 27.59 2.97 -4.95
C ASP A 159 27.20 1.58 -4.38
N LYS A 160 27.04 0.60 -5.28
CA LYS A 160 26.68 -0.78 -4.88
C LYS A 160 27.76 -1.49 -4.06
N GLU A 161 29.00 -1.05 -4.17
CA GLU A 161 30.17 -1.54 -3.46
C GLU A 161 30.37 -0.84 -2.11
N GLY A 162 29.55 0.19 -1.80
CA GLY A 162 29.63 0.95 -0.53
C GLY A 162 30.56 2.17 -0.58
N ASN A 163 31.13 2.54 -1.74
CA ASN A 163 32.00 3.69 -1.87
C ASN A 163 31.20 4.99 -2.05
N GLN A 164 31.72 6.07 -1.48
CA GLN A 164 31.14 7.40 -1.63
C GLN A 164 31.37 7.95 -3.04
N LYS A 165 30.29 8.38 -3.71
CA LYS A 165 30.33 9.13 -4.97
C LYS A 165 30.57 10.61 -4.72
N GLY A 166 30.86 11.37 -5.78
CA GLY A 166 30.97 12.83 -5.68
C GLY A 166 29.69 13.56 -5.19
N THR A 167 28.56 12.86 -5.18
CA THR A 167 27.27 13.32 -4.67
C THR A 167 26.95 12.78 -3.27
N TYR A 168 27.95 12.31 -2.55
CA TYR A 168 27.76 11.76 -1.20
C TYR A 168 27.20 12.84 -0.25
N THR A 169 26.14 12.50 0.44
CA THR A 169 25.55 13.29 1.52
C THR A 169 25.26 12.35 2.68
N PRO A 170 25.77 12.62 3.89
CA PRO A 170 25.46 11.81 5.06
C PRO A 170 23.96 11.89 5.37
N GLY A 171 23.42 10.80 5.88
CA GLY A 171 22.06 10.80 6.39
C GLY A 171 21.91 11.70 7.62
N MET A 172 20.68 11.95 8.03
CA MET A 172 20.32 12.76 9.19
C MET A 172 19.73 11.90 10.29
N ASP A 173 19.84 12.37 11.52
CA ASP A 173 19.16 11.80 12.68
C ASP A 173 17.92 12.65 12.99
N ILE A 174 16.75 12.03 12.94
CA ILE A 174 15.48 12.72 13.25
C ILE A 174 15.02 12.21 14.61
N LEU A 175 15.22 13.03 15.63
CA LEU A 175 14.87 12.72 17.00
C LEU A 175 13.39 13.04 17.21
N ALA A 176 12.70 12.21 18.00
CA ALA A 176 11.28 12.40 18.28
C ALA A 176 10.88 11.87 19.64
N LYS A 177 9.87 12.49 20.25
CA LYS A 177 9.25 11.98 21.47
C LYS A 177 8.48 10.69 21.20
N GLN A 178 7.91 10.55 19.99
CA GLN A 178 7.19 9.37 19.53
C GLN A 178 7.53 9.06 18.07
N THR A 179 7.65 7.77 17.74
CA THR A 179 7.85 7.30 16.37
C THR A 179 6.73 6.34 15.97
N ILE A 180 6.08 6.60 14.85
CA ILE A 180 5.03 5.76 14.28
C ILE A 180 5.60 5.02 13.07
N PHE A 181 5.66 3.70 13.14
CA PHE A 181 6.11 2.85 12.03
C PHE A 181 4.91 2.41 11.20
N ALA A 182 4.75 3.01 10.02
CA ALA A 182 3.65 2.78 9.08
C ALA A 182 4.16 2.22 7.74
N GLU A 183 5.18 1.37 7.78
CA GLU A 183 5.90 0.82 6.62
C GLU A 183 5.15 -0.29 5.87
N GLY A 184 3.92 -0.60 6.26
CA GLY A 184 3.13 -1.71 5.70
C GLY A 184 3.53 -3.09 6.24
N ALA A 185 2.96 -4.13 5.64
CA ALA A 185 3.03 -5.50 6.15
C ALA A 185 4.46 -6.09 6.25
N ARG A 186 5.42 -5.57 5.49
CA ARG A 186 6.80 -6.06 5.45
C ARG A 186 7.84 -4.93 5.51
N GLY A 187 7.58 -3.91 6.30
CA GLY A 187 8.54 -2.86 6.59
C GLY A 187 9.86 -3.44 7.11
N HIS A 188 11.00 -2.87 6.72
CA HIS A 188 12.29 -3.39 7.14
C HIS A 188 12.59 -3.07 8.61
N LEU A 189 12.22 -1.87 9.08
CA LEU A 189 12.34 -1.51 10.49
C LEU A 189 11.30 -2.26 11.34
N GLY A 190 10.08 -2.44 10.83
CA GLY A 190 9.05 -3.23 11.49
C GLY A 190 9.52 -4.66 11.80
N LYS A 191 10.21 -5.33 10.87
CA LYS A 191 10.79 -6.65 11.11
C LYS A 191 11.88 -6.64 12.19
N LYS A 192 12.72 -5.60 12.19
CA LYS A 192 13.78 -5.44 13.19
C LYS A 192 13.17 -5.23 14.59
N LEU A 193 12.17 -4.35 14.68
CA LEU A 193 11.43 -4.07 15.93
C LEU A 193 10.73 -5.31 16.47
N ILE A 194 10.01 -6.05 15.61
CA ILE A 194 9.33 -7.30 16.02
C ILE A 194 10.33 -8.24 16.68
N LYS A 195 11.48 -8.45 16.05
CA LYS A 195 12.52 -9.35 16.56
C LYS A 195 13.17 -8.83 17.84
N GLU A 196 13.51 -7.53 17.91
CA GLU A 196 14.26 -6.95 19.02
C GLU A 196 13.40 -6.81 20.28
N PHE A 197 12.12 -6.45 20.10
CA PHE A 197 11.16 -6.26 21.20
C PHE A 197 10.22 -7.46 21.41
N ASN A 198 10.43 -8.59 20.72
CA ASN A 198 9.59 -9.79 20.79
C ASN A 198 8.09 -9.50 20.63
N LEU A 199 7.75 -8.63 19.65
CA LEU A 199 6.37 -8.16 19.48
C LEU A 199 5.41 -9.23 18.94
N ASP A 200 5.92 -10.34 18.46
CA ASP A 200 5.19 -11.51 17.98
C ASP A 200 5.03 -12.60 19.04
N GLU A 201 5.58 -12.43 20.24
CA GLU A 201 5.43 -13.39 21.33
C GLU A 201 3.95 -13.58 21.71
N GLY A 202 3.50 -14.84 21.72
CA GLY A 202 2.11 -15.18 22.04
C GLY A 202 1.09 -14.80 20.97
N LYS A 203 1.53 -14.40 19.76
CA LYS A 203 0.65 -14.12 18.62
C LYS A 203 0.59 -15.29 17.67
N THR A 204 -0.52 -15.41 16.94
CA THR A 204 -0.63 -16.35 15.83
C THR A 204 0.35 -15.99 14.71
N PRO A 205 1.00 -16.98 14.07
CA PRO A 205 1.87 -16.72 12.93
C PRO A 205 1.14 -15.94 11.83
N GLN A 206 1.83 -14.99 11.23
CA GLN A 206 1.28 -14.25 10.09
C GLN A 206 1.21 -15.14 8.86
N HIS A 207 0.09 -15.06 8.15
CA HIS A 207 -0.07 -15.64 6.82
C HIS A 207 0.26 -14.57 5.77
N PHE A 208 0.96 -14.96 4.73
CA PHE A 208 1.36 -14.08 3.64
C PHE A 208 0.83 -14.59 2.32
N ALA A 209 0.36 -13.66 1.49
CA ALA A 209 0.02 -13.93 0.12
C ALA A 209 0.88 -13.07 -0.81
N ILE A 210 1.08 -13.53 -2.02
CA ILE A 210 1.66 -12.72 -3.10
C ILE A 210 0.55 -12.27 -4.03
N GLY A 211 0.59 -11.00 -4.44
CA GLY A 211 -0.34 -10.44 -5.40
C GLY A 211 0.37 -9.94 -6.64
N PHE A 212 -0.22 -10.23 -7.79
CA PHE A 212 0.15 -9.69 -9.09
C PHE A 212 -0.98 -8.79 -9.54
N LYS A 213 -0.66 -7.58 -9.98
CA LYS A 213 -1.64 -6.62 -10.44
C LYS A 213 -1.12 -5.91 -11.67
N GLU A 214 -2.00 -5.72 -12.64
CA GLU A 214 -1.76 -4.93 -13.84
C GLU A 214 -2.89 -3.92 -14.02
N ILE A 215 -2.57 -2.80 -14.65
CA ILE A 215 -3.56 -1.81 -15.09
C ILE A 215 -3.52 -1.80 -16.62
N TRP A 216 -4.68 -2.01 -17.20
CA TRP A 216 -4.86 -2.08 -18.64
C TRP A 216 -5.76 -0.95 -19.11
N GLU A 217 -5.41 -0.37 -20.24
CA GLU A 217 -6.31 0.50 -21.00
C GLU A 217 -7.10 -0.38 -22.00
N VAL A 218 -8.40 -0.18 -22.04
CA VAL A 218 -9.30 -0.96 -22.91
C VAL A 218 -10.14 -0.06 -23.79
N ASP A 219 -10.64 -0.61 -24.89
CA ASP A 219 -11.58 0.09 -25.75
C ASP A 219 -12.88 0.47 -24.99
N ASN A 220 -13.45 1.63 -25.32
CA ASN A 220 -14.69 2.13 -24.70
C ASN A 220 -15.84 1.11 -24.72
N ASN A 221 -15.95 0.29 -25.77
CA ASN A 221 -16.99 -0.73 -25.90
C ASN A 221 -16.78 -1.95 -24.99
N LYS A 222 -15.63 -2.07 -24.37
CA LYS A 222 -15.28 -3.13 -23.40
C LYS A 222 -15.21 -2.63 -21.96
N HIS A 223 -15.44 -1.34 -21.77
CA HIS A 223 -15.32 -0.69 -20.47
C HIS A 223 -16.70 -0.47 -19.85
N SER A 224 -16.83 -0.79 -18.58
CA SER A 224 -18.06 -0.64 -17.78
C SER A 224 -17.68 -0.03 -16.43
N PRO A 225 -17.54 1.30 -16.32
CA PRO A 225 -17.12 1.95 -15.08
C PRO A 225 -17.98 1.54 -13.88
N GLY A 226 -17.34 1.16 -12.79
CA GLY A 226 -18.02 0.71 -11.58
C GLY A 226 -18.29 -0.79 -11.51
N ASP A 227 -17.93 -1.56 -12.54
CA ASP A 227 -17.99 -3.03 -12.48
C ASP A 227 -16.85 -3.59 -11.65
N VAL A 228 -17.19 -4.40 -10.67
CA VAL A 228 -16.27 -5.15 -9.80
C VAL A 228 -16.52 -6.63 -10.02
N VAL A 229 -15.49 -7.37 -10.33
CA VAL A 229 -15.53 -8.82 -10.48
C VAL A 229 -14.46 -9.44 -9.58
N HIS A 230 -14.88 -10.37 -8.75
CA HIS A 230 -13.99 -11.25 -8.00
C HIS A 230 -14.09 -12.68 -8.52
N THR A 231 -12.99 -13.41 -8.45
CA THR A 231 -12.96 -14.84 -8.81
C THR A 231 -12.27 -15.63 -7.72
N MET A 232 -12.71 -16.87 -7.52
CA MET A 232 -12.09 -17.85 -6.64
C MET A 232 -12.22 -19.26 -7.23
N GLY A 233 -11.54 -20.24 -6.63
CA GLY A 233 -11.51 -21.60 -7.13
C GLY A 233 -10.34 -21.87 -8.07
N TRP A 234 -10.55 -22.55 -9.20
CA TRP A 234 -9.47 -22.89 -10.14
C TRP A 234 -8.67 -21.62 -10.56
N PRO A 235 -7.32 -21.69 -10.68
CA PRO A 235 -6.45 -22.86 -10.50
C PRO A 235 -6.04 -23.12 -9.04
N LEU A 236 -6.54 -22.35 -8.08
CA LEU A 236 -6.25 -22.52 -6.67
C LEU A 236 -7.15 -23.65 -6.14
N THR A 237 -6.54 -24.73 -5.68
CA THR A 237 -7.24 -25.93 -5.18
C THR A 237 -6.75 -26.30 -3.80
N GLY A 238 -7.55 -27.09 -3.08
CA GLY A 238 -7.21 -27.55 -1.74
C GLY A 238 -7.31 -26.45 -0.69
N GLU A 239 -6.29 -26.33 0.14
CA GLU A 239 -6.23 -25.37 1.26
C GLU A 239 -5.63 -24.00 0.87
N THR A 240 -5.30 -23.81 -0.41
CA THR A 240 -4.70 -22.58 -0.90
C THR A 240 -5.75 -21.47 -1.02
N SER A 241 -5.62 -20.44 -0.23
CA SER A 241 -6.44 -19.23 -0.33
C SER A 241 -5.95 -18.31 -1.43
N GLY A 242 -6.87 -17.55 -2.01
CA GLY A 242 -6.59 -16.56 -3.03
C GLY A 242 -7.72 -16.39 -4.02
N GLY A 243 -7.46 -15.68 -5.09
CA GLY A 243 -8.42 -15.42 -6.15
C GLY A 243 -7.97 -14.28 -7.05
N GLY A 244 -8.75 -14.06 -8.09
CA GLY A 244 -8.54 -12.95 -9.02
C GLY A 244 -9.55 -11.84 -8.81
N PHE A 245 -9.20 -10.69 -9.36
CA PHE A 245 -10.12 -9.56 -9.43
C PHE A 245 -9.97 -8.82 -10.76
N LEU A 246 -11.04 -8.15 -11.15
CA LEU A 246 -11.10 -7.24 -12.29
C LEU A 246 -11.99 -6.08 -11.92
N TYR A 247 -11.44 -4.86 -11.92
CA TYR A 247 -12.14 -3.64 -11.55
C TYR A 247 -12.10 -2.64 -12.71
N HIS A 248 -13.26 -2.17 -13.15
CA HIS A 248 -13.38 -1.13 -14.15
C HIS A 248 -13.44 0.24 -13.46
N PHE A 249 -12.33 0.98 -13.49
CA PHE A 249 -12.31 2.31 -12.92
C PHE A 249 -12.32 3.40 -14.01
N ASP A 250 -11.93 4.62 -13.75
CA ASP A 250 -12.05 5.73 -14.68
C ASP A 250 -11.12 5.62 -15.93
N ASP A 251 -11.31 6.48 -16.89
CA ASP A 251 -10.44 6.67 -18.07
C ASP A 251 -10.18 5.39 -18.88
N ASN A 252 -11.20 4.55 -19.06
CA ASN A 252 -11.11 3.27 -19.78
C ASN A 252 -10.04 2.31 -19.22
N ARG A 253 -9.72 2.44 -17.95
CA ARG A 253 -8.75 1.58 -17.28
C ARG A 253 -9.44 0.46 -16.52
N ILE A 254 -8.82 -0.70 -16.56
CA ILE A 254 -9.19 -1.82 -15.72
C ILE A 254 -7.97 -2.26 -14.89
N ALA A 255 -8.19 -2.58 -13.63
CA ALA A 255 -7.20 -3.24 -12.80
C ALA A 255 -7.51 -4.73 -12.78
N VAL A 256 -6.53 -5.56 -13.15
CA VAL A 256 -6.61 -7.02 -13.10
C VAL A 256 -5.57 -7.54 -12.15
N GLY A 257 -5.91 -8.52 -11.34
CA GLY A 257 -4.93 -9.12 -10.46
C GLY A 257 -5.28 -10.52 -10.01
N LEU A 258 -4.25 -11.19 -9.51
CA LEU A 258 -4.31 -12.50 -8.89
C LEU A 258 -3.58 -12.44 -7.56
N ILE A 259 -4.20 -12.96 -6.52
CA ILE A 259 -3.62 -13.09 -5.19
C ILE A 259 -3.56 -14.58 -4.85
N VAL A 260 -2.41 -15.03 -4.36
CA VAL A 260 -2.18 -16.43 -4.01
C VAL A 260 -1.49 -16.51 -2.65
N ASP A 261 -2.03 -17.31 -1.76
CA ASP A 261 -1.41 -17.59 -0.47
C ASP A 261 -0.07 -18.31 -0.66
N LEU A 262 0.96 -17.92 0.11
CA LEU A 262 2.32 -18.46 -0.06
C LEU A 262 2.47 -19.92 0.39
N ASN A 263 1.43 -20.53 0.97
CA ASN A 263 1.39 -21.94 1.31
C ASN A 263 0.98 -22.87 0.14
N TYR A 264 0.77 -22.33 -1.07
CA TYR A 264 0.34 -23.13 -2.21
C TYR A 264 1.40 -24.16 -2.65
N SER A 265 0.92 -25.33 -3.02
CA SER A 265 1.78 -26.48 -3.35
C SER A 265 2.25 -26.50 -4.81
N ASN A 266 1.58 -25.78 -5.71
CA ASN A 266 1.93 -25.74 -7.13
C ASN A 266 2.81 -24.53 -7.43
N THR A 267 4.12 -24.73 -7.46
CA THR A 267 5.11 -23.67 -7.74
C THR A 267 5.07 -23.13 -9.18
N CYS A 268 4.37 -23.83 -10.10
CA CYS A 268 4.29 -23.44 -11.51
C CYS A 268 3.11 -22.53 -11.83
N LEU A 269 2.20 -22.24 -10.89
CA LEU A 269 1.00 -21.43 -11.14
C LEU A 269 1.30 -20.05 -11.75
N LEU A 270 2.38 -19.42 -11.31
CA LEU A 270 2.78 -18.10 -11.79
C LEU A 270 3.39 -18.13 -13.20
N TYR A 271 3.94 -19.25 -13.62
CA TYR A 271 4.53 -19.45 -14.95
C TYR A 271 3.53 -19.97 -15.97
N THR A 272 2.42 -20.53 -15.54
CA THR A 272 1.41 -21.13 -16.41
C THR A 272 0.17 -20.27 -16.61
N SER A 273 0.05 -19.14 -15.88
CA SER A 273 -0.99 -18.16 -16.14
C SER A 273 -0.54 -17.29 -17.33
N PRO A 274 -1.10 -17.49 -18.54
CA PRO A 274 -0.66 -16.72 -19.70
C PRO A 274 -1.02 -15.25 -19.51
N SER A 275 0.00 -14.42 -19.32
CA SER A 275 -0.14 -12.97 -19.47
C SER A 275 0.04 -12.62 -20.95
N PRO A 276 -0.71 -11.69 -21.52
CA PRO A 276 -0.45 -11.15 -22.85
C PRO A 276 0.98 -10.61 -23.03
N ARG A 277 1.68 -10.35 -21.93
CA ARG A 277 3.10 -9.94 -21.92
C ARG A 277 4.10 -11.09 -21.93
N ASP A 278 3.69 -12.32 -21.67
CA ASP A 278 4.61 -13.47 -21.66
C ASP A 278 5.38 -13.64 -22.98
N GLY A 279 4.75 -13.27 -24.10
CA GLY A 279 5.41 -13.23 -25.40
C GLY A 279 6.43 -12.10 -25.59
N LEU A 280 6.40 -11.06 -24.75
CA LEU A 280 7.31 -9.91 -24.79
C LEU A 280 8.48 -10.07 -23.80
N LEU A 281 8.23 -10.66 -22.64
CA LEU A 281 9.27 -10.90 -21.63
C LEU A 281 10.30 -11.94 -22.06
N SER A 282 9.94 -12.87 -22.92
CA SER A 282 10.90 -13.82 -23.52
C SER A 282 11.90 -13.17 -24.49
N ARG A 283 11.80 -11.88 -24.76
CA ARG A 283 12.66 -11.12 -25.67
C ARG A 283 13.49 -10.03 -25.00
N MET A 284 13.47 -9.92 -23.68
CA MET A 284 14.42 -9.07 -22.98
C MET A 284 15.68 -9.87 -22.65
N PRO A 285 16.86 -9.36 -23.03
CA PRO A 285 18.15 -9.99 -22.75
C PRO A 285 18.49 -9.99 -21.26
#